data_23660d2264136bb4a2ae7882e2dd72f5
#
_entry.id   23660d2264136bb4a2ae7882e2dd72f5
#
_cell.length_a   1.000
_cell.length_b   1.000
_cell.length_c   1.000
_cell.angle_alpha   90.00
_cell.angle_beta   90.00
_cell.angle_gamma   90.00
#
_symmetry.space_group_name_H-M   'P 1'
#
loop_
_entity.id
_entity.type
_entity.pdbx_description
1 polymer ?
#
loop_
_entity_poly.entity_id
_entity_poly.type
_entity_poly.pdbx_seq_one_letter_code
_entity_poly.pdbx_strand_id
1 'polypeptide(L)'
;MSSKYVDISAITQVIGCIYNNPRLLDFTDKYNLTEYDFPDSFYKVVYGVLFKLYEGGATSITINSINDYLEGRPNARAIYVVGNGDEWIAKASESADKNAFDYYYGRVKKMTLFRAYESYGIDMSWLLDMNNILDSKKRQEQEDLVDSLSVAEIVDQIDKRIDEIKMKCSDVADTVSFQAGDDISSLLADLQKHPEVGISMYGSMMNSITRGARLKKFYLLSAPSGYGKSRTLVANACMFSGNKIYNTQLGCWLKSGSNQSTLYITTELDKQEVQTMMLAFISGVNEDHILNWRYEGDEEKRIREAEQILQNMPLYVEFIPDFSLQDIENCIKRNIRYHDVSYVCFDYIHTSMKILEEITRRSGGIKLREDNILFMLSTRLKDLCNQYGVFIMSSTQLNATWKEENEMPDQNLLRGARAIADKIDIGMILLPVTQEDKKALQPVLDEGLFVMPTLKISIYKNRRGRYKGMYLWCTSDLGTCRVDPMFATDWSYELMKINDLKIMTEDPIGAF
;
A
#
# COMPACT_ATOMS: atom_id res chain seq x y z
N MET A 1 -3.01 -19.77 -33.39
CA MET A 1 -3.12 -21.01 -32.58
C MET A 1 -4.35 -20.84 -31.69
N SER A 2 -5.24 -21.84 -31.65
CA SER A 2 -6.40 -21.84 -30.73
C SER A 2 -5.84 -21.82 -29.30
N SER A 3 -6.27 -20.87 -28.49
CA SER A 3 -5.85 -20.78 -27.10
C SER A 3 -6.39 -21.99 -26.31
N LYS A 4 -5.54 -22.61 -25.49
CA LYS A 4 -5.88 -23.80 -24.71
C LYS A 4 -6.93 -23.54 -23.62
N TYR A 5 -6.85 -22.36 -22.96
CA TYR A 5 -7.73 -21.99 -21.84
C TYR A 5 -8.84 -21.05 -22.30
N VAL A 6 -9.94 -21.65 -22.75
CA VAL A 6 -11.15 -20.93 -23.23
C VAL A 6 -12.38 -21.58 -22.62
N ASP A 7 -13.17 -20.79 -21.90
CA ASP A 7 -14.49 -21.20 -21.43
C ASP A 7 -15.56 -20.46 -22.26
N ILE A 8 -16.02 -21.13 -23.32
CA ILE A 8 -17.01 -20.56 -24.24
C ILE A 8 -18.34 -20.30 -23.53
N SER A 9 -18.72 -21.17 -22.59
CA SER A 9 -19.96 -21.01 -21.81
C SER A 9 -19.90 -19.74 -20.97
N ALA A 10 -18.79 -19.52 -20.25
CA ALA A 10 -18.59 -18.32 -19.43
C ALA A 10 -18.56 -17.04 -20.30
N ILE A 11 -17.87 -17.06 -21.43
CA ILE A 11 -17.84 -15.93 -22.38
C ILE A 11 -19.24 -15.61 -22.88
N THR A 12 -20.02 -16.63 -23.27
CA THR A 12 -21.40 -16.49 -23.78
C THR A 12 -22.30 -15.86 -22.70
N GLN A 13 -22.21 -16.33 -21.47
CA GLN A 13 -22.97 -15.79 -20.34
C GLN A 13 -22.60 -14.33 -20.05
N VAL A 14 -21.30 -14.00 -20.01
CA VAL A 14 -20.84 -12.63 -19.76
C VAL A 14 -21.30 -11.67 -20.85
N ILE A 15 -21.12 -12.02 -22.11
CA ILE A 15 -21.54 -11.16 -23.22
C ILE A 15 -23.06 -11.04 -23.28
N GLY A 16 -23.81 -12.14 -23.08
CA GLY A 16 -25.26 -12.13 -23.04
C GLY A 16 -25.82 -11.25 -21.92
N CYS A 17 -25.23 -11.32 -20.74
CA CYS A 17 -25.58 -10.43 -19.62
C CYS A 17 -25.31 -8.95 -19.91
N ILE A 18 -24.17 -8.61 -20.54
CA ILE A 18 -23.82 -7.25 -20.94
C ILE A 18 -24.79 -6.74 -22.02
N TYR A 19 -25.12 -7.57 -22.99
CA TYR A 19 -26.11 -7.22 -24.02
C TYR A 19 -27.48 -6.91 -23.42
N ASN A 20 -27.95 -7.73 -22.47
CA ASN A 20 -29.21 -7.54 -21.76
C ASN A 20 -29.20 -6.35 -20.79
N ASN A 21 -28.04 -6.05 -20.18
CA ASN A 21 -27.86 -4.97 -19.24
C ASN A 21 -26.49 -4.28 -19.43
N PRO A 22 -26.38 -3.35 -20.38
CA PRO A 22 -25.09 -2.66 -20.65
C PRO A 22 -24.53 -1.88 -19.45
N ARG A 23 -25.36 -1.51 -18.47
CA ARG A 23 -24.91 -0.84 -17.23
C ARG A 23 -23.93 -1.69 -16.41
N LEU A 24 -23.78 -2.97 -16.69
CA LEU A 24 -22.72 -3.78 -16.08
C LEU A 24 -21.31 -3.22 -16.40
N LEU A 25 -21.18 -2.48 -17.49
CA LEU A 25 -19.94 -1.82 -17.90
C LEU A 25 -19.61 -0.55 -17.07
N ASP A 26 -20.56 -0.02 -16.28
CA ASP A 26 -20.30 1.11 -15.36
C ASP A 26 -19.52 0.69 -14.11
N PHE A 27 -19.60 -0.58 -13.73
CA PHE A 27 -18.98 -1.09 -12.51
C PHE A 27 -17.51 -1.46 -12.76
N THR A 28 -16.71 -0.53 -13.29
CA THR A 28 -15.32 -0.76 -13.67
C THR A 28 -14.44 -1.16 -12.48
N ASP A 29 -14.78 -0.71 -11.27
CA ASP A 29 -14.09 -1.09 -10.04
C ASP A 29 -14.29 -2.57 -9.69
N LYS A 30 -15.45 -3.13 -10.06
CA LYS A 30 -15.80 -4.54 -9.80
C LYS A 30 -15.55 -5.43 -11.02
N TYR A 31 -15.87 -4.95 -12.22
CA TYR A 31 -15.83 -5.72 -13.47
C TYR A 31 -14.92 -5.05 -14.49
N ASN A 32 -13.66 -5.38 -14.47
CA ASN A 32 -12.68 -4.87 -15.41
C ASN A 32 -12.47 -5.87 -16.56
N LEU A 33 -13.32 -5.79 -17.58
CA LEU A 33 -13.19 -6.58 -18.81
C LEU A 33 -12.37 -5.82 -19.84
N THR A 34 -11.48 -6.54 -20.51
CA THR A 34 -10.62 -6.02 -21.58
C THR A 34 -10.67 -6.96 -22.79
N GLU A 35 -10.09 -6.54 -23.91
CA GLU A 35 -9.99 -7.39 -25.12
C GLU A 35 -9.20 -8.70 -24.88
N TYR A 36 -8.30 -8.71 -23.89
CA TYR A 36 -7.52 -9.89 -23.52
C TYR A 36 -8.36 -10.99 -22.88
N ASP A 37 -9.53 -10.64 -22.35
CA ASP A 37 -10.46 -11.60 -21.76
C ASP A 37 -11.14 -12.47 -22.81
N PHE A 38 -11.12 -12.02 -24.08
CA PHE A 38 -11.75 -12.69 -25.21
C PHE A 38 -10.68 -13.20 -26.19
N PRO A 39 -10.36 -14.51 -26.19
CA PRO A 39 -9.23 -15.04 -26.97
C PRO A 39 -9.48 -15.07 -28.48
N ASP A 40 -10.73 -15.24 -28.90
CA ASP A 40 -11.12 -15.29 -30.30
C ASP A 40 -11.51 -13.93 -30.85
N SER A 41 -11.18 -13.67 -32.12
CA SER A 41 -11.47 -12.40 -32.80
C SER A 41 -12.97 -12.11 -32.87
N PHE A 42 -13.81 -13.15 -32.97
CA PHE A 42 -15.26 -12.99 -32.97
C PHE A 42 -15.76 -12.41 -31.63
N TYR A 43 -15.36 -13.01 -30.50
CA TYR A 43 -15.77 -12.52 -29.19
C TYR A 43 -15.21 -11.13 -28.88
N LYS A 44 -13.99 -10.83 -29.33
CA LYS A 44 -13.40 -9.47 -29.22
C LYS A 44 -14.24 -8.45 -29.97
N VAL A 45 -14.66 -8.77 -31.19
CA VAL A 45 -15.50 -7.87 -31.99
C VAL A 45 -16.84 -7.66 -31.31
N VAL A 46 -17.51 -8.75 -30.87
CA VAL A 46 -18.81 -8.66 -30.20
C VAL A 46 -18.71 -7.79 -28.95
N TYR A 47 -17.79 -8.11 -28.03
CA TYR A 47 -17.59 -7.33 -26.81
C TYR A 47 -17.24 -5.87 -27.14
N GLY A 48 -16.30 -5.64 -28.04
CA GLY A 48 -15.85 -4.30 -28.42
C GLY A 48 -16.99 -3.44 -28.98
N VAL A 49 -17.91 -4.02 -29.75
CA VAL A 49 -19.08 -3.29 -30.24
C VAL A 49 -20.04 -2.93 -29.11
N LEU A 50 -20.34 -3.87 -28.21
CA LEU A 50 -21.20 -3.60 -27.05
C LEU A 50 -20.61 -2.50 -26.17
N PHE A 51 -19.31 -2.58 -25.90
CA PHE A 51 -18.60 -1.58 -25.11
C PHE A 51 -18.64 -0.19 -25.79
N LYS A 52 -18.36 -0.11 -27.08
CA LYS A 52 -18.35 1.17 -27.83
C LYS A 52 -19.73 1.78 -28.02
N LEU A 53 -20.77 0.97 -28.18
CA LEU A 53 -22.14 1.48 -28.23
C LEU A 53 -22.54 2.05 -26.86
N TYR A 54 -22.18 1.37 -25.79
CA TYR A 54 -22.46 1.85 -24.45
C TYR A 54 -21.67 3.11 -24.10
N GLU A 55 -20.36 3.16 -24.39
CA GLU A 55 -19.51 4.36 -24.25
C GLU A 55 -20.07 5.53 -25.06
N GLY A 56 -20.68 5.27 -26.20
CA GLY A 56 -21.39 6.26 -27.02
C GLY A 56 -22.76 6.72 -26.50
N GLY A 57 -23.18 6.22 -25.32
CA GLY A 57 -24.41 6.63 -24.62
C GLY A 57 -25.64 5.76 -24.90
N ALA A 58 -25.50 4.61 -25.54
CA ALA A 58 -26.61 3.68 -25.76
C ALA A 58 -27.05 3.02 -24.44
N THR A 59 -28.22 3.34 -23.94
CA THR A 59 -28.78 2.73 -22.71
C THR A 59 -29.35 1.33 -22.94
N SER A 60 -29.67 0.99 -24.15
CA SER A 60 -30.05 -0.35 -24.64
C SER A 60 -29.39 -0.65 -25.96
N ILE A 61 -28.92 -1.87 -26.13
CA ILE A 61 -28.25 -2.32 -27.36
C ILE A 61 -29.16 -3.32 -28.06
N THR A 62 -29.34 -3.14 -29.37
CA THR A 62 -30.12 -4.03 -30.22
C THR A 62 -29.24 -4.58 -31.34
N ILE A 63 -29.66 -5.70 -31.95
CA ILE A 63 -28.99 -6.29 -33.11
C ILE A 63 -28.83 -5.23 -34.23
N ASN A 64 -29.87 -4.40 -34.46
CA ASN A 64 -29.82 -3.34 -35.46
C ASN A 64 -28.70 -2.31 -35.12
N SER A 65 -28.64 -1.87 -33.89
CA SER A 65 -27.58 -0.90 -33.46
C SER A 65 -26.16 -1.48 -33.59
N ILE A 66 -26.01 -2.79 -33.40
CA ILE A 66 -24.74 -3.50 -33.64
C ILE A 66 -24.39 -3.48 -35.11
N ASN A 67 -25.36 -3.84 -35.98
CA ASN A 67 -25.15 -3.86 -37.42
C ASN A 67 -24.84 -2.46 -37.97
N ASP A 68 -25.59 -1.43 -37.53
CA ASP A 68 -25.35 -0.05 -37.91
C ASP A 68 -23.93 0.41 -37.50
N TYR A 69 -23.50 0.06 -36.31
CA TYR A 69 -22.16 0.37 -35.81
C TYR A 69 -21.07 -0.31 -36.66
N LEU A 70 -21.33 -1.51 -37.16
CA LEU A 70 -20.40 -2.31 -37.95
C LEU A 70 -20.36 -1.90 -39.44
N GLU A 71 -21.35 -1.15 -39.96
CA GLU A 71 -21.37 -0.75 -41.39
C GLU A 71 -20.11 0.04 -41.80
N GLY A 72 -19.62 0.92 -40.91
CA GLY A 72 -18.41 1.69 -41.14
C GLY A 72 -17.10 0.93 -40.87
N ARG A 73 -17.14 -0.38 -40.54
CA ARG A 73 -15.98 -1.17 -40.08
C ARG A 73 -15.89 -2.53 -40.76
N PRO A 74 -15.47 -2.56 -42.05
CA PRO A 74 -15.58 -3.76 -42.88
C PRO A 74 -14.89 -4.99 -42.33
N ASN A 75 -13.72 -4.87 -41.68
CA ASN A 75 -13.02 -6.01 -41.10
C ASN A 75 -13.76 -6.60 -39.89
N ALA A 76 -14.25 -5.77 -38.99
CA ALA A 76 -15.02 -6.21 -37.83
C ALA A 76 -16.37 -6.81 -38.28
N ARG A 77 -17.01 -6.19 -39.26
CA ARG A 77 -18.27 -6.73 -39.87
C ARG A 77 -18.05 -8.09 -40.47
N ALA A 78 -16.97 -8.32 -41.23
CA ALA A 78 -16.68 -9.62 -41.82
C ALA A 78 -16.52 -10.70 -40.74
N ILE A 79 -15.82 -10.43 -39.66
CA ILE A 79 -15.65 -11.37 -38.53
C ILE A 79 -17.01 -11.66 -37.87
N TYR A 80 -17.82 -10.63 -37.65
CA TYR A 80 -19.13 -10.75 -37.03
C TYR A 80 -20.09 -11.60 -37.88
N VAL A 81 -20.12 -11.36 -39.19
CA VAL A 81 -21.01 -12.12 -40.13
C VAL A 81 -20.56 -13.57 -40.27
N VAL A 82 -19.24 -13.82 -40.39
CA VAL A 82 -18.70 -15.20 -40.45
C VAL A 82 -19.04 -16.01 -39.19
N GLY A 83 -19.06 -15.33 -38.02
CA GLY A 83 -19.45 -15.92 -36.75
C GLY A 83 -20.94 -16.01 -36.49
N ASN A 84 -21.81 -15.72 -37.48
CA ASN A 84 -23.28 -15.66 -37.30
C ASN A 84 -23.69 -14.79 -36.11
N GLY A 85 -23.11 -13.58 -36.01
CA GLY A 85 -23.18 -12.70 -34.81
C GLY A 85 -24.61 -12.44 -34.33
N ASP A 86 -25.57 -12.16 -35.22
CA ASP A 86 -26.96 -11.90 -34.85
C ASP A 86 -27.61 -13.08 -34.13
N GLU A 87 -27.46 -14.30 -34.70
CA GLU A 87 -28.00 -15.51 -34.11
C GLU A 87 -27.27 -15.87 -32.82
N TRP A 88 -25.96 -15.69 -32.80
CA TRP A 88 -25.14 -15.97 -31.60
C TRP A 88 -25.51 -15.05 -30.42
N ILE A 89 -25.66 -13.74 -30.66
CA ILE A 89 -26.07 -12.78 -29.62
C ILE A 89 -27.47 -13.07 -29.12
N ALA A 90 -28.41 -13.40 -30.03
CA ALA A 90 -29.77 -13.76 -29.61
C ALA A 90 -29.75 -14.96 -28.66
N LYS A 91 -29.00 -16.02 -28.99
CA LYS A 91 -28.83 -17.19 -28.12
C LYS A 91 -28.13 -16.85 -26.79
N ALA A 92 -27.08 -16.03 -26.86
CA ALA A 92 -26.37 -15.59 -25.66
C ALA A 92 -27.29 -14.79 -24.74
N SER A 93 -28.11 -13.89 -25.30
CA SER A 93 -29.11 -13.12 -24.58
C SER A 93 -30.16 -14.00 -23.89
N GLU A 94 -30.70 -15.01 -24.62
CA GLU A 94 -31.72 -15.94 -24.09
C GLU A 94 -31.15 -16.82 -22.95
N SER A 95 -29.89 -17.28 -23.09
CA SER A 95 -29.23 -18.14 -22.09
C SER A 95 -28.64 -17.42 -20.92
N ALA A 96 -28.56 -16.07 -20.94
CA ALA A 96 -27.86 -15.27 -19.93
C ALA A 96 -28.57 -15.29 -18.59
N ASP A 97 -27.88 -15.80 -17.56
CA ASP A 97 -28.33 -15.75 -16.17
C ASP A 97 -27.66 -14.56 -15.44
N LYS A 98 -28.47 -13.54 -15.22
CA LYS A 98 -28.02 -12.31 -14.51
C LYS A 98 -27.51 -12.60 -13.08
N ASN A 99 -28.08 -13.61 -12.41
CA ASN A 99 -27.71 -13.92 -11.03
C ASN A 99 -26.36 -14.67 -10.95
N ALA A 100 -25.93 -15.29 -12.03
CA ALA A 100 -24.66 -16.02 -12.13
C ALA A 100 -23.56 -15.18 -12.79
N PHE A 101 -23.77 -13.88 -13.02
CA PHE A 101 -22.77 -13.03 -13.71
C PHE A 101 -21.43 -13.00 -13.01
N ASP A 102 -21.39 -12.83 -11.70
CA ASP A 102 -20.15 -12.80 -10.90
C ASP A 102 -19.33 -14.10 -11.06
N TYR A 103 -20.00 -15.24 -11.08
CA TYR A 103 -19.38 -16.54 -11.30
C TYR A 103 -18.74 -16.63 -12.70
N TYR A 104 -19.48 -16.32 -13.75
CA TYR A 104 -18.96 -16.41 -15.11
C TYR A 104 -17.90 -15.36 -15.42
N TYR A 105 -18.04 -14.16 -14.88
CA TYR A 105 -16.99 -13.15 -14.94
C TYR A 105 -15.69 -13.67 -14.29
N GLY A 106 -15.79 -14.25 -13.09
CA GLY A 106 -14.64 -14.86 -12.41
C GLY A 106 -14.00 -15.97 -13.24
N ARG A 107 -14.80 -16.82 -13.90
CA ARG A 107 -14.32 -17.87 -14.82
C ARG A 107 -13.54 -17.28 -16.00
N VAL A 108 -14.07 -16.25 -16.65
CA VAL A 108 -13.40 -15.57 -17.77
C VAL A 108 -12.05 -15.01 -17.32
N LYS A 109 -11.99 -14.34 -16.16
CA LYS A 109 -10.74 -13.76 -15.62
C LYS A 109 -9.71 -14.84 -15.28
N LYS A 110 -10.12 -15.98 -14.72
CA LYS A 110 -9.23 -17.11 -14.45
C LYS A 110 -8.66 -17.71 -15.74
N MET A 111 -9.49 -17.88 -16.77
CA MET A 111 -8.99 -18.35 -18.08
C MET A 111 -8.04 -17.34 -18.73
N THR A 112 -8.31 -16.06 -18.58
CA THR A 112 -7.39 -14.99 -19.05
C THR A 112 -6.04 -15.09 -18.35
N LEU A 113 -6.03 -15.27 -17.03
CA LEU A 113 -4.80 -15.46 -16.25
C LEU A 113 -4.00 -16.67 -16.74
N PHE A 114 -4.66 -17.83 -16.96
CA PHE A 114 -3.98 -19.03 -17.45
C PHE A 114 -3.36 -18.82 -18.84
N ARG A 115 -4.08 -18.15 -19.75
CA ARG A 115 -3.53 -17.78 -21.06
C ARG A 115 -2.32 -16.86 -20.94
N ALA A 116 -2.37 -15.91 -20.03
CA ALA A 116 -1.24 -15.01 -19.80
C ALA A 116 0.00 -15.78 -19.34
N TYR A 117 -0.11 -16.68 -18.36
CA TYR A 117 1.01 -17.51 -17.91
C TYR A 117 1.53 -18.45 -19.02
N GLU A 118 0.63 -19.09 -19.78
CA GLU A 118 1.02 -19.96 -20.89
C GLU A 118 1.76 -19.19 -21.99
N SER A 119 1.40 -17.94 -22.26
CA SER A 119 2.11 -17.08 -23.23
C SER A 119 3.57 -16.82 -22.85
N TYR A 120 3.91 -16.90 -21.58
CA TYR A 120 5.27 -16.83 -21.04
C TYR A 120 5.92 -18.22 -20.86
N GLY A 121 5.30 -19.27 -21.36
CA GLY A 121 5.83 -20.63 -21.29
C GLY A 121 5.65 -21.33 -19.95
N ILE A 122 4.79 -20.80 -19.06
CA ILE A 122 4.49 -21.41 -17.78
C ILE A 122 3.31 -22.37 -17.97
N ASP A 123 3.54 -23.67 -17.80
CA ASP A 123 2.50 -24.68 -17.91
C ASP A 123 1.54 -24.63 -16.72
N MET A 124 0.26 -24.48 -17.01
CA MET A 124 -0.82 -24.42 -16.02
C MET A 124 -1.60 -25.74 -15.89
N SER A 125 -1.22 -26.80 -16.61
CA SER A 125 -1.92 -28.09 -16.62
C SER A 125 -1.98 -28.79 -15.25
N TRP A 126 -1.09 -28.45 -14.36
CA TRP A 126 -1.10 -28.95 -12.99
C TRP A 126 -2.30 -28.44 -12.17
N LEU A 127 -2.83 -27.27 -12.50
CA LEU A 127 -4.01 -26.66 -11.85
C LEU A 127 -5.28 -26.96 -12.65
N LEU A 128 -5.20 -26.87 -13.99
CA LEU A 128 -6.31 -27.16 -14.90
C LEU A 128 -5.78 -27.76 -16.22
N ASP A 129 -5.95 -29.05 -16.40
CA ASP A 129 -5.56 -29.73 -17.64
C ASP A 129 -6.73 -29.86 -18.63
N MET A 130 -6.80 -28.90 -19.56
CA MET A 130 -7.82 -28.87 -20.61
C MET A 130 -7.71 -30.04 -21.60
N ASN A 131 -6.57 -30.73 -21.66
CA ASN A 131 -6.34 -31.86 -22.56
C ASN A 131 -6.67 -33.20 -21.88
N ASN A 132 -6.99 -33.21 -20.60
CA ASN A 132 -7.35 -34.44 -19.90
C ASN A 132 -8.78 -34.87 -20.28
N ILE A 133 -8.87 -35.74 -21.26
CA ILE A 133 -10.18 -36.32 -21.74
C ILE A 133 -10.45 -37.65 -21.06
N LEU A 134 -9.42 -38.36 -20.62
CA LEU A 134 -9.53 -39.75 -20.18
C LEU A 134 -9.87 -39.92 -18.69
N ASP A 135 -9.45 -38.99 -17.85
CA ASP A 135 -9.70 -39.02 -16.41
C ASP A 135 -10.70 -37.91 -16.01
N SER A 136 -11.98 -38.25 -16.16
CA SER A 136 -13.08 -37.33 -15.84
C SER A 136 -13.13 -36.95 -14.37
N LYS A 137 -12.68 -37.82 -13.45
CA LYS A 137 -12.66 -37.56 -12.03
C LYS A 137 -11.61 -36.49 -11.68
N LYS A 138 -10.40 -36.69 -12.16
CA LYS A 138 -9.31 -35.71 -11.97
C LYS A 138 -9.66 -34.36 -12.59
N ARG A 139 -10.27 -34.35 -13.75
CA ARG A 139 -10.73 -33.12 -14.40
C ARG A 139 -11.76 -32.38 -13.55
N GLN A 140 -12.76 -33.10 -13.02
CA GLN A 140 -13.77 -32.51 -12.16
C GLN A 140 -13.15 -31.92 -10.88
N GLU A 141 -12.23 -32.64 -10.24
CA GLU A 141 -11.52 -32.18 -9.06
C GLU A 141 -10.71 -30.87 -9.35
N GLN A 142 -10.09 -30.76 -10.53
CA GLN A 142 -9.39 -29.55 -10.95
C GLN A 142 -10.35 -28.40 -11.26
N GLU A 143 -11.47 -28.65 -11.92
CA GLU A 143 -12.48 -27.63 -12.17
C GLU A 143 -13.10 -27.12 -10.88
N ASP A 144 -13.46 -28.00 -9.95
CA ASP A 144 -13.99 -27.65 -8.63
C ASP A 144 -12.97 -26.82 -7.82
N LEU A 145 -11.69 -27.20 -7.87
CA LEU A 145 -10.61 -26.45 -7.23
C LEU A 145 -10.49 -25.05 -7.83
N VAL A 146 -10.41 -24.94 -9.15
CA VAL A 146 -10.30 -23.65 -9.84
C VAL A 146 -11.53 -22.78 -9.57
N ASP A 147 -12.73 -23.37 -9.50
CA ASP A 147 -13.93 -22.62 -9.18
C ASP A 147 -13.95 -22.10 -7.75
N SER A 148 -13.41 -22.85 -6.81
CA SER A 148 -13.33 -22.43 -5.40
C SER A 148 -12.32 -21.31 -5.14
N LEU A 149 -11.33 -21.10 -6.01
CA LEU A 149 -10.27 -20.12 -5.83
C LEU A 149 -10.60 -18.78 -6.51
N SER A 150 -10.25 -17.68 -5.91
CA SER A 150 -10.20 -16.36 -6.57
C SER A 150 -8.98 -16.26 -7.51
N VAL A 151 -8.98 -15.28 -8.40
CA VAL A 151 -7.83 -14.97 -9.26
C VAL A 151 -6.56 -14.71 -8.43
N ALA A 152 -6.69 -13.98 -7.33
CA ALA A 152 -5.57 -13.69 -6.42
C ALA A 152 -5.01 -14.95 -5.75
N GLU A 153 -5.87 -15.87 -5.34
CA GLU A 153 -5.44 -17.15 -4.74
C GLU A 153 -4.75 -18.06 -5.75
N ILE A 154 -5.18 -18.04 -7.02
CA ILE A 154 -4.50 -18.76 -8.09
C ILE A 154 -3.09 -18.20 -8.29
N VAL A 155 -2.93 -16.86 -8.33
CA VAL A 155 -1.62 -16.20 -8.41
C VAL A 155 -0.73 -16.59 -7.23
N ASP A 156 -1.26 -16.59 -6.01
CA ASP A 156 -0.53 -17.03 -4.82
C ASP A 156 -0.04 -18.49 -4.91
N GLN A 157 -0.85 -19.39 -5.44
CA GLN A 157 -0.43 -20.78 -5.65
C GLN A 157 0.69 -20.90 -6.69
N ILE A 158 0.65 -20.10 -7.75
CA ILE A 158 1.70 -20.06 -8.76
C ILE A 158 2.99 -19.50 -8.15
N ASP A 159 2.91 -18.39 -7.43
CA ASP A 159 4.05 -17.77 -6.76
C ASP A 159 4.70 -18.75 -5.75
N LYS A 160 3.89 -19.50 -4.99
CA LYS A 160 4.41 -20.56 -4.11
C LYS A 160 5.19 -21.63 -4.86
N ARG A 161 4.69 -22.09 -6.01
CA ARG A 161 5.43 -23.05 -6.84
C ARG A 161 6.71 -22.48 -7.42
N ILE A 162 6.68 -21.24 -7.85
CA ILE A 162 7.89 -20.54 -8.32
C ILE A 162 8.91 -20.45 -7.17
N ASP A 163 8.45 -20.12 -5.97
CA ASP A 163 9.33 -20.06 -4.79
C ASP A 163 9.85 -21.46 -4.38
N GLU A 164 9.03 -22.51 -4.48
CA GLU A 164 9.52 -23.89 -4.30
C GLU A 164 10.59 -24.28 -5.33
N ILE A 165 10.44 -23.86 -6.60
CA ILE A 165 11.46 -24.09 -7.63
C ILE A 165 12.73 -23.31 -7.30
N LYS A 166 12.61 -22.05 -6.89
CA LYS A 166 13.76 -21.26 -6.44
C LYS A 166 14.47 -21.91 -5.26
N MET A 167 13.71 -22.40 -4.26
CA MET A 167 14.26 -23.12 -3.10
C MET A 167 14.98 -24.41 -3.50
N LYS A 168 14.48 -25.13 -4.51
CA LYS A 168 15.12 -26.37 -4.99
C LYS A 168 16.32 -26.12 -5.89
N CYS A 169 16.32 -25.00 -6.61
CA CYS A 169 17.34 -24.69 -7.62
C CYS A 169 18.39 -23.67 -7.13
N SER A 170 18.12 -22.94 -6.07
CA SER A 170 19.08 -22.07 -5.40
C SER A 170 19.57 -22.77 -4.14
N ASP A 171 20.87 -22.77 -3.91
CA ASP A 171 21.52 -23.25 -2.67
C ASP A 171 21.15 -22.37 -1.45
N VAL A 172 20.12 -21.54 -1.57
CA VAL A 172 19.63 -20.66 -0.50
C VAL A 172 18.57 -21.40 0.29
N ALA A 173 19.01 -22.15 1.28
CA ALA A 173 18.13 -22.56 2.37
C ALA A 173 17.62 -21.29 3.08
N ASP A 174 16.31 -21.25 3.45
CA ASP A 174 15.73 -20.18 4.28
C ASP A 174 16.40 -20.07 5.67
N THR A 175 17.24 -21.02 6.02
CA THR A 175 18.10 -21.02 7.18
C THR A 175 19.53 -20.71 6.78
N VAL A 176 19.94 -19.46 6.99
CA VAL A 176 21.34 -19.07 6.87
C VAL A 176 22.08 -19.55 8.12
N SER A 177 22.86 -20.62 7.99
CA SER A 177 23.77 -21.06 9.04
C SER A 177 25.15 -20.47 8.77
N PHE A 178 25.70 -19.77 9.76
CA PHE A 178 27.05 -19.20 9.69
C PHE A 178 27.76 -19.40 11.03
N GLN A 179 29.08 -19.49 11.00
CA GLN A 179 29.86 -19.45 12.22
C GLN A 179 29.84 -18.02 12.78
N ALA A 180 29.66 -17.86 14.10
CA ALA A 180 29.51 -16.55 14.72
C ALA A 180 30.67 -15.57 14.46
N GLY A 181 31.83 -16.07 14.10
CA GLY A 181 33.03 -15.30 13.76
C GLY A 181 33.22 -15.02 12.27
N ASP A 182 32.38 -15.57 11.39
CA ASP A 182 32.51 -15.36 9.97
C ASP A 182 32.34 -13.88 9.60
N ASP A 183 33.19 -13.39 8.72
CA ASP A 183 33.16 -12.03 8.15
C ASP A 183 33.18 -10.88 9.17
N ILE A 184 33.51 -11.16 10.45
CA ILE A 184 33.44 -10.14 11.52
C ILE A 184 34.40 -8.97 11.28
N SER A 185 35.56 -9.22 10.68
CA SER A 185 36.53 -8.17 10.34
C SER A 185 36.02 -7.27 9.22
N SER A 186 35.36 -7.85 8.23
CA SER A 186 34.69 -7.11 7.15
C SER A 186 33.53 -6.25 7.71
N LEU A 187 32.70 -6.84 8.56
CA LEU A 187 31.62 -6.14 9.24
C LEU A 187 32.14 -4.92 10.04
N LEU A 188 33.23 -5.08 10.79
CA LEU A 188 33.79 -3.98 11.59
C LEU A 188 34.39 -2.88 10.68
N ALA A 189 35.04 -3.26 9.58
CA ALA A 189 35.57 -2.29 8.63
C ALA A 189 34.46 -1.52 7.91
N ASP A 190 33.34 -2.20 7.58
CA ASP A 190 32.17 -1.57 6.98
C ASP A 190 31.47 -0.63 7.97
N LEU A 191 31.28 -1.06 9.21
CA LEU A 191 30.70 -0.22 10.25
C LEU A 191 31.56 1.01 10.60
N GLN A 192 32.87 0.91 10.46
CA GLN A 192 33.78 2.06 10.64
C GLN A 192 33.61 3.09 9.54
N LYS A 193 33.40 2.64 8.30
CA LYS A 193 33.20 3.52 7.13
C LYS A 193 31.75 4.01 7.03
N HIS A 194 30.80 3.13 7.28
CA HIS A 194 29.38 3.34 7.13
C HIS A 194 28.63 2.87 8.39
N PRO A 195 28.49 3.73 9.42
CA PRO A 195 27.68 3.38 10.59
C PRO A 195 26.29 2.91 10.17
N GLU A 196 25.72 1.91 10.90
CA GLU A 196 24.36 1.40 10.63
C GLU A 196 23.32 2.51 10.87
N VAL A 197 23.06 3.32 9.86
CA VAL A 197 22.06 4.37 9.83
C VAL A 197 21.17 4.18 8.63
N GLY A 198 19.89 4.56 8.76
CA GLY A 198 18.96 4.62 7.64
C GLY A 198 18.94 5.99 7.00
N ILE A 199 18.02 6.21 6.06
CA ILE A 199 17.78 7.53 5.49
C ILE A 199 17.08 8.46 6.49
N SER A 200 17.13 9.76 6.21
CA SER A 200 16.59 10.77 7.12
C SER A 200 15.06 10.69 7.22
N MET A 201 14.56 10.65 8.44
CA MET A 201 13.16 10.90 8.79
C MET A 201 12.94 12.39 9.04
N TYR A 202 11.67 12.83 9.06
CA TYR A 202 11.36 14.20 9.45
C TYR A 202 11.69 14.44 10.94
N GLY A 203 12.42 15.54 11.20
CA GLY A 203 12.90 15.90 12.54
C GLY A 203 14.28 15.31 12.89
N SER A 204 15.27 16.19 13.13
CA SER A 204 16.66 15.78 13.41
C SER A 204 16.79 14.89 14.65
N MET A 205 16.09 15.24 15.75
CA MET A 205 16.09 14.42 16.97
C MET A 205 15.49 13.03 16.72
N MET A 206 14.47 12.91 15.86
CA MET A 206 13.92 11.62 15.49
C MET A 206 14.99 10.74 14.85
N ASN A 207 15.82 11.31 13.97
CA ASN A 207 16.94 10.60 13.37
C ASN A 207 17.98 10.13 14.41
N SER A 208 18.27 10.95 15.41
CA SER A 208 19.19 10.59 16.49
C SER A 208 18.67 9.48 17.38
N ILE A 209 17.33 9.44 17.62
CA ILE A 209 16.67 8.43 18.44
C ILE A 209 16.55 7.10 17.67
N THR A 210 16.11 7.14 16.42
CA THR A 210 15.77 5.95 15.62
C THR A 210 16.94 5.42 14.79
N ARG A 211 18.00 6.22 14.60
CA ARG A 211 19.07 6.07 13.61
C ARG A 211 18.54 6.13 12.16
N GLY A 212 17.49 6.92 11.94
CA GLY A 212 16.82 7.05 10.64
C GLY A 212 15.93 5.86 10.25
N ALA A 213 15.40 5.89 9.04
CA ALA A 213 14.59 4.82 8.47
C ALA A 213 15.51 3.73 7.89
N ARG A 214 15.77 2.69 8.69
CA ARG A 214 16.70 1.60 8.34
C ARG A 214 15.97 0.49 7.57
N LEU A 215 16.56 -0.02 6.52
CA LEU A 215 16.04 -1.18 5.79
C LEU A 215 15.88 -2.40 6.71
N LYS A 216 14.97 -3.29 6.37
CA LYS A 216 14.59 -4.48 7.16
C LYS A 216 14.00 -4.16 8.54
N LYS A 217 13.52 -2.91 8.74
CA LYS A 217 12.90 -2.48 10.01
C LYS A 217 11.45 -2.08 9.80
N PHE A 218 10.66 -2.32 10.83
CA PHE A 218 9.26 -1.97 10.91
C PHE A 218 9.03 -0.99 12.07
N TYR A 219 8.61 0.25 11.75
CA TYR A 219 8.31 1.29 12.73
C TYR A 219 6.81 1.52 12.80
N LEU A 220 6.30 1.75 14.00
CA LEU A 220 4.89 2.01 14.25
C LEU A 220 4.71 3.35 14.96
N LEU A 221 3.84 4.19 14.40
CA LEU A 221 3.36 5.42 15.03
C LEU A 221 1.87 5.25 15.38
N SER A 222 1.56 5.30 16.66
CA SER A 222 0.18 5.24 17.14
C SER A 222 -0.27 6.62 17.59
N ALA A 223 -1.51 6.98 17.33
CA ALA A 223 -2.08 8.25 17.76
C ALA A 223 -3.60 8.15 17.93
N PRO A 224 -4.22 9.02 18.74
CA PRO A 224 -5.65 9.22 18.71
C PRO A 224 -6.08 9.80 17.35
N SER A 225 -7.36 9.68 17.00
CA SER A 225 -7.90 10.32 15.80
C SER A 225 -7.74 11.84 15.86
N GLY A 226 -7.32 12.47 14.74
CA GLY A 226 -7.16 13.92 14.62
C GLY A 226 -5.84 14.50 15.11
N TYR A 227 -4.94 13.71 15.68
CA TYR A 227 -3.64 14.20 16.21
C TYR A 227 -2.46 14.05 15.24
N GLY A 228 -2.70 13.93 13.93
CA GLY A 228 -1.66 14.05 12.91
C GLY A 228 -0.97 12.74 12.51
N LYS A 229 -1.55 11.59 12.78
CA LYS A 229 -1.06 10.27 12.38
C LYS A 229 -0.70 10.21 10.89
N SER A 230 -1.70 10.40 10.01
CA SER A 230 -1.54 10.38 8.55
C SER A 230 -0.60 11.49 8.07
N ARG A 231 -0.70 12.68 8.64
CA ARG A 231 0.16 13.84 8.32
C ARG A 231 1.64 13.55 8.61
N THR A 232 1.93 12.85 9.71
CA THR A 232 3.30 12.44 10.05
C THR A 232 3.82 11.37 9.08
N LEU A 233 2.97 10.43 8.64
CA LEU A 233 3.35 9.45 7.62
C LEU A 233 3.61 10.12 6.27
N VAL A 234 2.75 11.04 5.84
CA VAL A 234 2.94 11.83 4.60
C VAL A 234 4.25 12.62 4.65
N ALA A 235 4.53 13.30 5.78
CA ALA A 235 5.79 14.01 5.96
C ALA A 235 7.01 13.10 5.77
N ASN A 236 6.99 11.90 6.37
CA ASN A 236 8.08 10.95 6.23
C ASN A 236 8.16 10.36 4.81
N ALA A 237 7.04 10.07 4.15
CA ALA A 237 7.05 9.63 2.76
C ALA A 237 7.70 10.68 1.83
N CYS A 238 7.38 11.96 2.04
CA CYS A 238 8.02 13.07 1.33
C CYS A 238 9.51 13.21 1.66
N MET A 239 9.92 12.94 2.91
CA MET A 239 11.35 12.94 3.29
C MET A 239 12.12 11.79 2.66
N PHE A 240 11.50 10.63 2.51
CA PHE A 240 12.17 9.48 1.90
C PHE A 240 12.35 9.65 0.39
N SER A 241 11.37 10.22 -0.31
CA SER A 241 11.35 10.34 -1.76
C SER A 241 11.75 11.70 -2.31
N GLY A 242 11.70 12.76 -1.48
CA GLY A 242 12.02 14.12 -1.90
C GLY A 242 13.52 14.41 -1.86
N ASN A 243 13.86 15.60 -2.34
CA ASN A 243 15.22 16.12 -2.32
C ASN A 243 15.32 17.56 -1.75
N LYS A 244 14.19 18.25 -1.58
CA LYS A 244 14.15 19.56 -0.91
C LYS A 244 12.76 19.86 -0.34
N ILE A 245 12.74 20.64 0.74
CA ILE A 245 11.54 21.19 1.37
C ILE A 245 11.72 22.68 1.68
N TYR A 246 10.64 23.42 1.76
CA TYR A 246 10.69 24.82 2.18
C TYR A 246 10.77 24.92 3.71
N ASN A 247 11.78 25.61 4.21
CA ASN A 247 11.89 25.92 5.63
C ASN A 247 11.22 27.26 5.91
N THR A 248 10.12 27.24 6.65
CA THR A 248 9.30 28.43 6.94
C THR A 248 10.00 29.38 7.91
N GLN A 249 10.88 28.88 8.78
CA GLN A 249 11.62 29.72 9.73
C GLN A 249 12.76 30.49 9.05
N LEU A 250 13.46 29.84 8.10
CA LEU A 250 14.56 30.46 7.36
C LEU A 250 14.08 31.17 6.09
N GLY A 251 12.82 30.97 5.68
CA GLY A 251 12.27 31.58 4.48
C GLY A 251 12.91 31.09 3.17
N CYS A 252 13.45 29.88 3.13
CA CYS A 252 14.15 29.37 1.96
C CYS A 252 13.96 27.85 1.77
N TRP A 253 14.25 27.40 0.54
CA TRP A 253 14.31 25.99 0.21
C TRP A 253 15.59 25.35 0.71
N LEU A 254 15.46 24.29 1.51
CA LEU A 254 16.60 23.50 1.98
C LEU A 254 16.66 22.17 1.23
N LYS A 255 17.87 21.78 0.84
CA LYS A 255 18.12 20.40 0.38
C LYS A 255 17.81 19.47 1.56
N SER A 256 16.85 18.60 1.38
CA SER A 256 16.37 17.68 2.43
C SER A 256 15.72 16.48 1.79
N GLY A 257 15.82 15.35 2.46
CA GLY A 257 15.28 14.09 1.92
C GLY A 257 16.35 13.24 1.22
N SER A 258 15.94 12.08 0.77
CA SER A 258 16.87 11.00 0.36
C SER A 258 16.68 10.53 -1.07
N ASN A 259 15.69 11.07 -1.79
CA ASN A 259 15.35 10.73 -3.19
C ASN A 259 15.25 9.20 -3.43
N GLN A 260 14.66 8.47 -2.47
CA GLN A 260 14.49 7.03 -2.54
C GLN A 260 13.10 6.66 -3.02
N SER A 261 13.00 5.57 -3.78
CA SER A 261 11.70 5.08 -4.25
C SER A 261 10.85 4.65 -3.06
N THR A 262 9.69 5.29 -2.93
CA THR A 262 8.81 5.18 -1.77
C THR A 262 7.39 4.87 -2.21
N LEU A 263 6.72 3.99 -1.47
CA LEU A 263 5.31 3.67 -1.62
C LEU A 263 4.53 4.21 -0.42
N TYR A 264 3.47 4.97 -0.69
CA TYR A 264 2.48 5.36 0.31
C TYR A 264 1.17 4.61 0.04
N ILE A 265 0.77 3.74 0.96
CA ILE A 265 -0.50 3.04 0.90
C ILE A 265 -1.47 3.73 1.83
N THR A 266 -2.62 4.16 1.32
CA THR A 266 -3.70 4.75 2.11
C THR A 266 -4.95 3.88 2.04
N THR A 267 -5.67 3.80 3.16
CA THR A 267 -6.91 3.03 3.27
C THR A 267 -8.14 3.91 3.47
N GLU A 268 -7.94 5.18 3.82
CA GLU A 268 -9.03 6.12 4.11
C GLU A 268 -9.00 7.38 3.23
N LEU A 269 -7.81 7.91 2.97
CA LEU A 269 -7.63 9.17 2.27
C LEU A 269 -7.62 8.96 0.75
N ASP A 270 -8.36 9.77 0.03
CA ASP A 270 -8.33 9.75 -1.42
C ASP A 270 -7.05 10.39 -2.01
N LYS A 271 -6.90 10.27 -3.34
CA LYS A 271 -5.72 10.78 -4.03
C LYS A 271 -5.53 12.29 -3.82
N GLN A 272 -6.60 13.07 -3.84
CA GLN A 272 -6.52 14.54 -3.77
C GLN A 272 -6.14 14.98 -2.36
N GLU A 273 -6.71 14.36 -1.33
CA GLU A 273 -6.38 14.61 0.07
C GLU A 273 -4.90 14.32 0.35
N VAL A 274 -4.38 13.19 -0.14
CA VAL A 274 -2.96 12.86 0.02
C VAL A 274 -2.07 13.87 -0.72
N GLN A 275 -2.44 14.27 -1.94
CA GLN A 275 -1.66 15.23 -2.74
C GLN A 275 -1.63 16.62 -2.10
N THR A 276 -2.75 17.12 -1.53
CA THR A 276 -2.76 18.43 -0.86
C THR A 276 -1.90 18.43 0.39
N MET A 277 -1.93 17.35 1.18
CA MET A 277 -1.03 17.20 2.32
C MET A 277 0.45 17.15 1.91
N MET A 278 0.80 16.47 0.83
CA MET A 278 2.17 16.44 0.30
C MET A 278 2.63 17.83 -0.14
N LEU A 279 1.78 18.56 -0.87
CA LEU A 279 2.05 19.93 -1.27
C LEU A 279 2.24 20.85 -0.06
N ALA A 280 1.37 20.74 0.95
CA ALA A 280 1.47 21.52 2.18
C ALA A 280 2.78 21.24 2.93
N PHE A 281 3.19 19.98 3.03
CA PHE A 281 4.46 19.63 3.66
C PHE A 281 5.67 20.17 2.89
N ILE A 282 5.73 19.97 1.59
CA ILE A 282 6.87 20.36 0.75
C ILE A 282 7.02 21.87 0.71
N SER A 283 5.91 22.61 0.49
CA SER A 283 5.90 24.07 0.34
C SER A 283 5.94 24.83 1.67
N GLY A 284 5.56 24.19 2.77
CA GLY A 284 5.30 24.88 4.04
C GLY A 284 4.12 25.85 3.99
N VAL A 285 3.18 25.64 3.08
CA VAL A 285 1.93 26.40 2.99
C VAL A 285 0.84 25.60 3.69
N ASN A 286 0.01 26.29 4.47
CA ASN A 286 -1.10 25.66 5.16
C ASN A 286 -2.07 25.03 4.15
N GLU A 287 -2.47 23.78 4.37
CA GLU A 287 -3.40 23.05 3.50
C GLU A 287 -4.72 23.79 3.30
N ASP A 288 -5.22 24.52 4.31
CA ASP A 288 -6.43 25.33 4.19
C ASP A 288 -6.28 26.42 3.12
N HIS A 289 -5.11 27.05 3.01
CA HIS A 289 -4.83 28.01 1.93
C HIS A 289 -4.84 27.35 0.55
N ILE A 290 -4.33 26.12 0.44
CA ILE A 290 -4.34 25.35 -0.80
C ILE A 290 -5.76 25.00 -1.21
N LEU A 291 -6.54 24.45 -0.28
CA LEU A 291 -7.92 24.01 -0.53
C LEU A 291 -8.86 25.17 -0.91
N ASN A 292 -8.65 26.35 -0.32
CA ASN A 292 -9.46 27.52 -0.57
C ASN A 292 -8.92 28.44 -1.69
N TRP A 293 -7.76 28.07 -2.28
CA TRP A 293 -7.04 28.91 -3.26
C TRP A 293 -6.84 30.35 -2.75
N ARG A 294 -6.40 30.49 -1.48
CA ARG A 294 -6.22 31.76 -0.78
C ARG A 294 -4.76 31.85 -0.31
N TYR A 295 -3.90 32.29 -1.18
CA TYR A 295 -2.46 32.40 -0.91
C TYR A 295 -2.08 33.76 -0.37
N GLU A 296 -1.13 33.79 0.56
CA GLU A 296 -0.54 35.00 1.13
C GLU A 296 0.93 35.12 0.70
N GLY A 297 1.37 36.36 0.40
CA GLY A 297 2.76 36.64 0.07
C GLY A 297 3.29 35.81 -1.10
N ASP A 298 4.28 34.94 -0.82
CA ASP A 298 4.95 34.10 -1.81
C ASP A 298 4.39 32.65 -1.88
N GLU A 299 3.31 32.35 -1.19
CA GLU A 299 2.76 31.00 -1.05
C GLU A 299 2.43 30.36 -2.40
N GLU A 300 1.80 31.10 -3.31
CA GLU A 300 1.49 30.57 -4.64
C GLU A 300 2.75 30.14 -5.40
N LYS A 301 3.82 30.93 -5.30
CA LYS A 301 5.10 30.59 -5.93
C LYS A 301 5.67 29.30 -5.30
N ARG A 302 5.61 29.19 -3.96
CA ARG A 302 6.08 27.99 -3.25
C ARG A 302 5.28 26.74 -3.62
N ILE A 303 3.97 26.87 -3.78
CA ILE A 303 3.11 25.76 -4.24
C ILE A 303 3.47 25.31 -5.66
N ARG A 304 3.71 26.25 -6.58
CA ARG A 304 4.13 25.91 -7.95
C ARG A 304 5.49 25.20 -7.99
N GLU A 305 6.40 25.60 -7.11
CA GLU A 305 7.69 24.91 -6.97
C GLU A 305 7.52 23.52 -6.32
N ALA A 306 6.68 23.41 -5.30
CA ALA A 306 6.35 22.14 -4.67
C ALA A 306 5.66 21.16 -5.64
N GLU A 307 4.79 21.66 -6.53
CA GLU A 307 4.18 20.88 -7.62
C GLU A 307 5.25 20.24 -8.51
N GLN A 308 6.23 21.03 -8.96
CA GLN A 308 7.34 20.52 -9.78
C GLN A 308 8.20 19.50 -9.04
N ILE A 309 8.44 19.71 -7.74
CA ILE A 309 9.17 18.76 -6.91
C ILE A 309 8.38 17.46 -6.83
N LEU A 310 7.10 17.52 -6.49
CA LEU A 310 6.25 16.35 -6.31
C LEU A 310 6.12 15.52 -7.60
N GLN A 311 6.02 16.18 -8.77
CA GLN A 311 5.96 15.51 -10.08
C GLN A 311 7.22 14.70 -10.40
N ASN A 312 8.37 15.09 -9.86
CA ASN A 312 9.66 14.44 -10.10
C ASN A 312 10.11 13.51 -8.97
N MET A 313 9.32 13.38 -7.89
CA MET A 313 9.63 12.49 -6.78
C MET A 313 9.30 11.03 -7.13
N PRO A 314 10.17 10.07 -6.79
CA PRO A 314 9.85 8.64 -6.91
C PRO A 314 8.91 8.19 -5.76
N LEU A 315 7.74 8.81 -5.66
CA LEU A 315 6.71 8.57 -4.66
C LEU A 315 5.44 8.03 -5.32
N TYR A 316 5.09 6.81 -5.00
CA TYR A 316 3.93 6.10 -5.53
C TYR A 316 2.85 6.03 -4.47
N VAL A 317 1.60 6.29 -4.85
CA VAL A 317 0.45 6.28 -3.94
C VAL A 317 -0.54 5.22 -4.39
N GLU A 318 -0.92 4.34 -3.48
CA GLU A 318 -1.93 3.31 -3.70
C GLU A 318 -3.09 3.53 -2.72
N PHE A 319 -4.31 3.60 -3.24
CA PHE A 319 -5.52 3.69 -2.44
C PHE A 319 -6.19 2.33 -2.38
N ILE A 320 -6.30 1.74 -1.19
CA ILE A 320 -6.85 0.40 -0.97
C ILE A 320 -7.85 0.48 0.20
N PRO A 321 -9.09 0.91 -0.04
CA PRO A 321 -10.06 1.18 1.04
C PRO A 321 -10.53 -0.08 1.77
N ASP A 322 -10.58 -1.22 1.09
CA ASP A 322 -10.90 -2.52 1.68
C ASP A 322 -9.89 -3.56 1.18
N PHE A 323 -9.18 -4.20 2.08
CA PHE A 323 -8.01 -5.01 1.74
C PHE A 323 -7.98 -6.33 2.52
N SER A 324 -7.41 -7.34 1.90
CA SER A 324 -6.94 -8.58 2.53
C SER A 324 -5.45 -8.50 2.85
N LEU A 325 -4.95 -9.46 3.62
CA LEU A 325 -3.49 -9.60 3.84
C LEU A 325 -2.75 -9.75 2.50
N GLN A 326 -3.34 -10.50 1.59
CA GLN A 326 -2.78 -10.75 0.26
C GLN A 326 -2.76 -9.50 -0.62
N ASP A 327 -3.78 -8.64 -0.53
CA ASP A 327 -3.82 -7.39 -1.31
C ASP A 327 -2.66 -6.46 -0.93
N ILE A 328 -2.40 -6.28 0.37
CA ILE A 328 -1.28 -5.45 0.85
C ILE A 328 0.06 -6.06 0.42
N GLU A 329 0.23 -7.38 0.59
CA GLU A 329 1.44 -8.07 0.15
C GLU A 329 1.68 -7.91 -1.34
N ASN A 330 0.68 -8.16 -2.17
CA ASN A 330 0.76 -8.03 -3.63
C ASN A 330 1.03 -6.59 -4.06
N CYS A 331 0.41 -5.61 -3.39
CA CYS A 331 0.66 -4.20 -3.62
C CYS A 331 2.15 -3.86 -3.38
N ILE A 332 2.69 -4.25 -2.22
CA ILE A 332 4.09 -4.00 -1.87
C ILE A 332 5.03 -4.73 -2.86
N LYS A 333 4.82 -6.03 -3.12
CA LYS A 333 5.62 -6.83 -4.06
C LYS A 333 5.62 -6.22 -5.48
N ARG A 334 4.45 -5.79 -5.97
CA ARG A 334 4.30 -5.16 -7.27
C ARG A 334 5.12 -3.88 -7.36
N ASN A 335 5.03 -3.01 -6.37
CA ASN A 335 5.76 -1.75 -6.35
C ASN A 335 7.27 -1.93 -6.17
N ILE A 336 7.72 -2.94 -5.41
CA ILE A 336 9.15 -3.33 -5.37
C ILE A 336 9.62 -3.74 -6.77
N ARG A 337 8.87 -4.57 -7.48
CA ARG A 337 9.27 -5.12 -8.77
C ARG A 337 9.28 -4.08 -9.89
N TYR A 338 8.28 -3.18 -9.92
CA TYR A 338 8.11 -2.24 -11.03
C TYR A 338 8.71 -0.86 -10.78
N HIS A 339 8.89 -0.49 -9.52
CA HIS A 339 9.32 0.85 -9.14
C HIS A 339 10.52 0.86 -8.21
N ASP A 340 11.12 -0.31 -7.94
CA ASP A 340 12.28 -0.48 -7.06
C ASP A 340 12.07 0.15 -5.66
N VAL A 341 10.85 0.01 -5.14
CA VAL A 341 10.47 0.58 -3.85
C VAL A 341 11.26 -0.07 -2.72
N SER A 342 11.92 0.75 -1.92
CA SER A 342 12.66 0.33 -0.72
C SER A 342 12.05 0.84 0.59
N TYR A 343 11.17 1.85 0.51
CA TYR A 343 10.51 2.49 1.66
C TYR A 343 9.01 2.47 1.48
N VAL A 344 8.28 2.02 2.52
CA VAL A 344 6.82 1.90 2.50
C VAL A 344 6.24 2.63 3.69
N CYS A 345 5.28 3.51 3.44
CA CYS A 345 4.41 4.11 4.45
C CYS A 345 3.01 3.53 4.29
N PHE A 346 2.51 2.83 5.32
CA PHE A 346 1.19 2.19 5.30
C PHE A 346 0.24 2.87 6.29
N ASP A 347 -0.73 3.60 5.83
CA ASP A 347 -1.71 4.36 6.60
C ASP A 347 -3.10 3.75 6.43
N TYR A 348 -3.55 2.89 7.33
CA TYR A 348 -3.00 2.44 8.59
C TYR A 348 -3.38 0.97 8.88
N ILE A 349 -2.82 0.40 9.93
CA ILE A 349 -3.16 -0.95 10.40
C ILE A 349 -4.54 -0.94 11.06
N HIS A 350 -5.51 -1.58 10.43
CA HIS A 350 -6.85 -1.79 10.95
C HIS A 350 -7.47 -3.07 10.38
N THR A 351 -8.61 -3.48 10.92
CA THR A 351 -9.37 -4.61 10.41
C THR A 351 -10.31 -4.13 9.31
N SER A 352 -10.12 -4.60 8.08
CA SER A 352 -11.02 -4.42 6.95
C SER A 352 -12.02 -5.57 6.87
N MET A 353 -13.08 -5.42 6.07
CA MET A 353 -14.05 -6.50 5.85
C MET A 353 -13.43 -7.69 5.12
N LYS A 354 -12.61 -7.43 4.10
CA LYS A 354 -11.91 -8.49 3.35
C LYS A 354 -10.94 -9.29 4.21
N ILE A 355 -10.19 -8.66 5.12
CA ILE A 355 -9.35 -9.38 6.08
C ILE A 355 -10.17 -10.31 6.96
N LEU A 356 -11.31 -9.83 7.47
CA LEU A 356 -12.22 -10.64 8.30
C LEU A 356 -12.74 -11.86 7.53
N GLU A 357 -13.15 -11.67 6.28
CA GLU A 357 -13.64 -12.74 5.41
C GLU A 357 -12.53 -13.75 5.06
N GLU A 358 -11.34 -13.27 4.67
CA GLU A 358 -10.20 -14.11 4.34
C GLU A 358 -9.81 -15.01 5.52
N ILE A 359 -9.69 -14.43 6.71
CA ILE A 359 -9.29 -15.16 7.90
C ILE A 359 -10.38 -16.13 8.36
N THR A 360 -11.65 -15.71 8.33
CA THR A 360 -12.77 -16.58 8.69
C THR A 360 -12.84 -17.81 7.77
N ARG A 361 -12.63 -17.62 6.47
CA ARG A 361 -12.57 -18.71 5.49
C ARG A 361 -11.38 -19.65 5.77
N ARG A 362 -10.19 -19.13 6.03
CA ARG A 362 -8.99 -19.92 6.31
C ARG A 362 -9.06 -20.68 7.64
N SER A 363 -9.79 -20.16 8.63
CA SER A 363 -9.95 -20.77 9.96
C SER A 363 -11.14 -21.76 10.06
N GLY A 364 -11.77 -22.11 8.93
CA GLY A 364 -12.92 -23.01 8.94
C GLY A 364 -14.16 -22.45 9.62
N GLY A 365 -14.37 -21.14 9.56
CA GLY A 365 -15.51 -20.45 10.16
C GLY A 365 -15.30 -19.95 11.60
N ILE A 366 -14.13 -20.12 12.17
CA ILE A 366 -13.82 -19.61 13.51
C ILE A 366 -13.62 -18.08 13.43
N LYS A 367 -14.43 -17.32 14.16
CA LYS A 367 -14.24 -15.88 14.31
C LYS A 367 -13.03 -15.59 15.19
N LEU A 368 -11.97 -15.04 14.59
CA LEU A 368 -10.83 -14.53 15.35
C LEU A 368 -11.13 -13.16 15.94
N ARG A 369 -10.49 -12.87 17.08
CA ARG A 369 -10.56 -11.56 17.72
C ARG A 369 -9.74 -10.54 16.91
N GLU A 370 -10.13 -9.26 16.97
CA GLU A 370 -9.45 -8.17 16.28
C GLU A 370 -7.94 -8.13 16.56
N ASP A 371 -7.53 -8.36 17.81
CA ASP A 371 -6.13 -8.38 18.22
C ASP A 371 -5.29 -9.44 17.48
N ASN A 372 -5.87 -10.63 17.23
CA ASN A 372 -5.20 -11.67 16.46
C ASN A 372 -5.02 -11.30 14.99
N ILE A 373 -6.01 -10.62 14.41
CA ILE A 373 -5.97 -10.16 13.03
C ILE A 373 -4.88 -9.09 12.84
N LEU A 374 -4.87 -8.11 13.73
CA LEU A 374 -3.86 -7.05 13.73
C LEU A 374 -2.45 -7.60 13.97
N PHE A 375 -2.33 -8.64 14.80
CA PHE A 375 -1.07 -9.37 14.98
C PHE A 375 -0.61 -10.06 13.69
N MET A 376 -1.51 -10.75 12.98
CA MET A 376 -1.19 -11.41 11.72
C MET A 376 -0.72 -10.39 10.67
N LEU A 377 -1.44 -9.27 10.53
CA LEU A 377 -1.04 -8.19 9.62
C LEU A 377 0.34 -7.62 9.97
N SER A 378 0.57 -7.35 11.26
CA SER A 378 1.87 -6.83 11.72
C SER A 378 3.01 -7.82 11.52
N THR A 379 2.74 -9.11 11.73
CA THR A 379 3.71 -10.18 11.48
C THR A 379 4.05 -10.22 10.00
N ARG A 380 3.03 -10.18 9.13
CA ARG A 380 3.25 -10.21 7.69
C ARG A 380 4.03 -9.00 7.17
N LEU A 381 3.71 -7.79 7.66
CA LEU A 381 4.48 -6.58 7.34
C LEU A 381 5.95 -6.71 7.77
N LYS A 382 6.22 -7.27 8.95
CA LYS A 382 7.60 -7.51 9.40
C LYS A 382 8.32 -8.56 8.56
N ASP A 383 7.62 -9.61 8.14
CA ASP A 383 8.18 -10.63 7.25
C ASP A 383 8.55 -10.03 5.88
N LEU A 384 7.70 -9.16 5.33
CA LEU A 384 7.99 -8.42 4.09
C LEU A 384 9.24 -7.53 4.24
N CYS A 385 9.40 -6.84 5.39
CA CYS A 385 10.63 -6.08 5.66
C CYS A 385 11.88 -6.96 5.56
N ASN A 386 11.84 -8.14 6.15
CA ASN A 386 12.99 -9.05 6.20
C ASN A 386 13.24 -9.71 4.83
N GLN A 387 12.18 -10.19 4.18
CA GLN A 387 12.25 -10.95 2.94
C GLN A 387 12.70 -10.09 1.76
N TYR A 388 12.17 -8.88 1.65
CA TYR A 388 12.47 -7.98 0.52
C TYR A 388 13.48 -6.89 0.85
N GLY A 389 13.97 -6.85 2.07
CA GLY A 389 14.97 -5.85 2.48
C GLY A 389 14.42 -4.43 2.61
N VAL A 390 13.10 -4.24 2.63
CA VAL A 390 12.45 -2.92 2.65
C VAL A 390 12.28 -2.38 4.08
N PHE A 391 12.14 -1.06 4.18
CA PHE A 391 11.67 -0.39 5.38
C PHE A 391 10.16 -0.23 5.32
N ILE A 392 9.46 -0.46 6.45
CA ILE A 392 8.03 -0.15 6.56
C ILE A 392 7.81 0.76 7.77
N MET A 393 7.12 1.86 7.56
CA MET A 393 6.54 2.69 8.62
C MET A 393 5.01 2.63 8.51
N SER A 394 4.35 2.25 9.60
CA SER A 394 2.89 2.23 9.61
C SER A 394 2.34 2.93 10.84
N SER A 395 1.03 3.06 10.87
CA SER A 395 0.33 3.67 11.98
C SER A 395 -0.83 2.81 12.47
N THR A 396 -1.29 3.08 13.69
CA THR A 396 -2.51 2.48 14.25
C THR A 396 -3.20 3.47 15.18
N GLN A 397 -4.47 3.22 15.45
CA GLN A 397 -5.23 4.02 16.42
C GLN A 397 -4.96 3.53 17.85
N LEU A 398 -5.17 4.40 18.82
CA LEU A 398 -5.20 4.05 20.23
C LEU A 398 -6.58 3.47 20.60
N ASN A 399 -6.63 2.72 21.72
CA ASN A 399 -7.89 2.27 22.29
C ASN A 399 -8.73 3.45 22.80
N ALA A 400 -10.01 3.23 23.07
CA ALA A 400 -10.94 4.30 23.52
C ALA A 400 -10.58 4.88 24.90
N THR A 401 -9.88 4.12 25.74
CA THR A 401 -9.53 4.46 27.13
C THR A 401 -8.24 5.27 27.28
N TRP A 402 -7.59 5.61 26.18
CA TRP A 402 -6.31 6.33 26.23
C TRP A 402 -6.30 7.63 27.04
N LYS A 403 -7.46 8.25 27.29
CA LYS A 403 -7.61 9.45 28.13
C LYS A 403 -7.75 9.15 29.63
N GLU A 404 -8.16 7.94 29.97
CA GLU A 404 -8.50 7.52 31.34
C GLU A 404 -7.29 6.86 32.03
N GLU A 405 -6.38 6.33 31.26
CA GLU A 405 -5.18 5.67 31.77
C GLU A 405 -4.14 6.74 32.11
N ASN A 406 -4.08 7.14 33.40
CA ASN A 406 -3.03 7.98 33.99
C ASN A 406 -1.65 7.27 34.04
N GLU A 407 -1.49 6.18 33.31
CA GLU A 407 -0.28 5.39 33.24
C GLU A 407 0.62 5.84 32.09
N MET A 408 1.90 5.48 32.19
CA MET A 408 2.91 5.75 31.16
C MET A 408 2.40 5.26 29.80
N PRO A 409 2.45 6.12 28.74
CA PRO A 409 1.97 5.76 27.43
C PRO A 409 2.88 4.73 26.77
N ASP A 410 2.50 3.47 26.95
CA ASP A 410 3.20 2.30 26.45
C ASP A 410 2.33 1.51 25.42
N GLN A 411 2.78 0.29 25.12
CA GLN A 411 2.09 -0.61 24.20
C GLN A 411 0.65 -0.99 24.62
N ASN A 412 0.25 -0.78 25.86
CA ASN A 412 -1.09 -1.16 26.35
C ASN A 412 -2.17 -0.20 25.81
N LEU A 413 -1.78 1.02 25.42
CA LEU A 413 -2.68 2.01 24.80
C LEU A 413 -3.03 1.71 23.34
N LEU A 414 -2.36 0.75 22.71
CA LEU A 414 -2.61 0.45 21.31
C LEU A 414 -3.95 -0.30 21.15
N ARG A 415 -4.73 0.05 20.16
CA ARG A 415 -5.90 -0.74 19.74
C ARG A 415 -5.44 -2.09 19.20
N GLY A 416 -5.92 -3.20 19.79
CA GLY A 416 -5.50 -4.56 19.44
C GLY A 416 -4.10 -4.97 19.92
N ALA A 417 -3.54 -4.26 20.67
CA ALA A 417 -2.43 -3.84 21.50
C ALA A 417 -1.10 -4.60 21.49
N ARG A 418 -0.89 -5.45 22.47
CA ARG A 418 0.45 -6.03 22.78
C ARG A 418 1.04 -6.82 21.64
N ALA A 419 0.19 -7.52 20.92
CA ALA A 419 0.60 -8.39 19.85
C ALA A 419 1.28 -7.64 18.67
N ILE A 420 0.79 -6.44 18.32
CA ILE A 420 1.43 -5.60 17.29
C ILE A 420 2.81 -5.14 17.77
N ALA A 421 2.90 -4.72 19.04
CA ALA A 421 4.14 -4.20 19.60
C ALA A 421 5.27 -5.25 19.59
N ASP A 422 4.97 -6.54 19.61
CA ASP A 422 6.00 -7.59 19.58
C ASP A 422 6.77 -7.66 18.25
N LYS A 423 6.14 -7.30 17.16
CA LYS A 423 6.73 -7.43 15.82
C LYS A 423 7.49 -6.20 15.33
N ILE A 424 7.23 -5.03 15.90
CA ILE A 424 7.88 -3.78 15.49
C ILE A 424 9.29 -3.64 16.07
N ASP A 425 10.12 -2.87 15.37
CA ASP A 425 11.47 -2.52 15.83
C ASP A 425 11.46 -1.23 16.65
N ILE A 426 10.65 -0.23 16.26
CA ILE A 426 10.44 1.02 17.00
C ILE A 426 8.94 1.27 17.15
N GLY A 427 8.54 1.59 18.37
CA GLY A 427 7.17 1.94 18.72
C GLY A 427 7.08 3.33 19.32
N MET A 428 6.20 4.15 18.75
CA MET A 428 5.98 5.55 19.06
C MET A 428 4.49 5.81 19.30
N ILE A 429 4.18 6.65 20.27
CA ILE A 429 2.80 7.13 20.50
C ILE A 429 2.81 8.65 20.49
N LEU A 430 2.07 9.24 19.56
CA LEU A 430 1.86 10.68 19.43
C LEU A 430 0.62 11.08 20.23
N LEU A 431 0.77 11.98 21.18
CA LEU A 431 -0.24 12.42 22.13
C LEU A 431 -0.30 13.94 22.24
N PRO A 432 -1.45 14.54 22.57
CA PRO A 432 -1.53 15.93 22.97
C PRO A 432 -0.81 16.16 24.30
N VAL A 433 -0.30 17.35 24.51
CA VAL A 433 0.25 17.78 25.79
C VAL A 433 -0.88 18.08 26.76
N THR A 434 -0.90 17.38 27.91
CA THR A 434 -1.91 17.56 28.96
C THR A 434 -1.62 18.74 29.88
N GLN A 435 -2.54 19.11 30.75
CA GLN A 435 -2.31 20.12 31.76
C GLN A 435 -1.28 19.66 32.83
N GLU A 436 -1.23 18.37 33.09
CA GLU A 436 -0.24 17.75 33.99
C GLU A 436 1.14 17.82 33.36
N ASP A 437 1.27 17.50 32.09
CA ASP A 437 2.53 17.68 31.35
C ASP A 437 3.03 19.13 31.43
N LYS A 438 2.15 20.10 31.20
CA LYS A 438 2.51 21.54 31.26
C LYS A 438 3.05 21.94 32.63
N LYS A 439 2.43 21.44 33.71
CA LYS A 439 2.89 21.71 35.08
C LYS A 439 4.24 21.03 35.34
N ALA A 440 4.40 19.78 34.93
CA ALA A 440 5.63 19.02 35.12
C ALA A 440 6.80 19.59 34.33
N LEU A 441 6.54 20.17 33.15
CA LEU A 441 7.56 20.82 32.30
C LEU A 441 7.92 22.23 32.74
N GLN A 442 7.18 22.86 33.66
CA GLN A 442 7.42 24.25 34.05
C GLN A 442 8.88 24.53 34.41
N PRO A 443 9.58 23.69 35.21
CA PRO A 443 10.98 23.92 35.52
C PRO A 443 11.90 23.98 34.30
N VAL A 444 11.63 23.14 33.28
CA VAL A 444 12.41 23.10 32.03
C VAL A 444 12.12 24.32 31.15
N LEU A 445 10.88 24.80 31.16
CA LEU A 445 10.44 25.94 30.36
C LEU A 445 10.87 27.28 30.97
N ASP A 446 10.97 27.38 32.31
CA ASP A 446 11.43 28.55 33.01
C ASP A 446 12.90 28.91 32.71
N GLU A 447 13.68 27.96 32.19
CA GLU A 447 15.02 28.21 31.67
C GLU A 447 15.03 29.08 30.41
N GLY A 448 13.88 29.27 29.77
CA GLY A 448 13.68 30.14 28.59
C GLY A 448 14.28 29.62 27.28
N LEU A 449 14.72 28.36 27.26
CA LEU A 449 15.33 27.73 26.08
C LEU A 449 14.31 27.15 25.10
N PHE A 450 13.12 26.81 25.57
CA PHE A 450 12.10 26.11 24.78
C PHE A 450 10.73 26.82 24.91
N VAL A 451 9.94 26.70 23.83
CA VAL A 451 8.54 27.12 23.85
C VAL A 451 7.65 25.98 24.36
N MET A 452 6.44 26.29 24.79
CA MET A 452 5.47 25.32 25.26
C MET A 452 5.15 24.31 24.13
N PRO A 453 5.38 23.02 24.33
CA PRO A 453 5.03 22.00 23.32
C PRO A 453 3.52 21.87 23.14
N THR A 454 3.12 21.43 21.95
CA THR A 454 1.71 21.15 21.60
C THR A 454 1.43 19.65 21.54
N LEU A 455 2.43 18.87 21.16
CA LEU A 455 2.38 17.41 21.09
C LEU A 455 3.60 16.79 21.79
N LYS A 456 3.43 15.53 22.20
CA LYS A 456 4.55 14.69 22.67
C LYS A 456 4.56 13.37 21.94
N ILE A 457 5.75 12.83 21.68
CA ILE A 457 5.93 11.46 21.15
C ILE A 457 6.55 10.62 22.27
N SER A 458 5.82 9.61 22.75
CA SER A 458 6.37 8.61 23.66
C SER A 458 7.09 7.53 22.86
N ILE A 459 8.37 7.33 23.14
CA ILE A 459 9.18 6.25 22.55
C ILE A 459 9.16 5.06 23.51
N TYR A 460 8.18 4.18 23.38
CA TYR A 460 8.00 3.03 24.29
C TYR A 460 8.83 1.80 23.90
N LYS A 461 9.22 1.69 22.62
CA LYS A 461 10.05 0.60 22.12
C LYS A 461 11.12 1.10 21.14
N ASN A 462 12.35 0.62 21.34
CA ASN A 462 13.46 0.88 20.42
C ASN A 462 14.45 -0.30 20.50
N ARG A 463 14.36 -1.22 19.54
CA ARG A 463 15.13 -2.47 19.51
C ARG A 463 16.57 -2.16 19.21
N ARG A 464 17.48 -1.80 19.40
CA ARG A 464 18.89 -1.46 19.14
C ARG A 464 19.23 -0.01 19.43
N GLY A 465 18.26 0.76 19.96
CA GLY A 465 18.50 2.11 20.38
C GLY A 465 18.58 2.19 21.90
N ARG A 466 19.39 3.13 22.42
CA ARG A 466 19.46 3.44 23.83
C ARG A 466 18.29 4.31 24.30
N TYR A 467 17.63 4.97 23.36
CA TYR A 467 16.54 5.91 23.65
C TYR A 467 15.21 5.18 23.64
N LYS A 468 14.72 4.79 24.83
CA LYS A 468 13.41 4.19 25.06
C LYS A 468 12.89 4.65 26.42
N GLY A 469 11.59 4.64 26.64
CA GLY A 469 11.00 5.08 27.90
C GLY A 469 11.19 6.60 28.10
N MET A 470 10.84 7.37 27.08
CA MET A 470 11.08 8.81 27.04
C MET A 470 9.99 9.55 26.28
N TYR A 471 9.89 10.84 26.53
CA TYR A 471 9.08 11.76 25.75
C TYR A 471 9.95 12.65 24.87
N LEU A 472 9.52 12.80 23.62
CA LEU A 472 10.02 13.80 22.69
C LEU A 472 8.96 14.89 22.56
N TRP A 473 9.28 16.09 23.03
CA TRP A 473 8.36 17.23 23.06
C TRP A 473 8.46 18.01 21.76
N CYS A 474 7.28 18.26 21.15
CA CYS A 474 7.19 18.81 19.81
C CYS A 474 6.28 20.02 19.76
N THR A 475 6.58 20.95 18.86
CA THR A 475 5.58 21.86 18.30
C THR A 475 4.94 21.19 17.09
N SER A 476 3.70 21.52 16.80
CA SER A 476 2.98 20.96 15.66
C SER A 476 2.29 22.04 14.86
N ASP A 477 2.47 21.97 13.57
CA ASP A 477 1.66 22.65 12.57
C ASP A 477 1.06 21.58 11.65
N LEU A 478 -0.10 21.11 12.04
CA LEU A 478 -0.76 20.03 11.28
C LEU A 478 -1.25 20.53 9.92
N GLY A 479 -1.51 21.83 9.74
CA GLY A 479 -1.85 22.42 8.45
C GLY A 479 -0.75 22.27 7.41
N THR A 480 0.51 22.22 7.84
CA THR A 480 1.66 21.96 6.98
C THR A 480 2.22 20.54 7.15
N CYS A 481 1.50 19.64 7.81
CA CYS A 481 1.91 18.26 8.12
C CYS A 481 3.22 18.17 8.92
N ARG A 482 3.56 19.16 9.74
CA ARG A 482 4.82 19.24 10.49
C ARG A 482 4.62 18.99 11.97
N VAL A 483 5.47 18.13 12.51
CA VAL A 483 5.62 17.88 13.95
C VAL A 483 7.11 18.01 14.25
N ASP A 484 7.49 19.13 14.84
CA ASP A 484 8.89 19.54 15.01
C ASP A 484 9.37 19.24 16.43
N PRO A 485 10.29 18.28 16.61
CA PRO A 485 10.87 17.97 17.91
C PRO A 485 11.75 19.12 18.43
N MET A 486 11.60 19.46 19.69
CA MET A 486 12.36 20.54 20.34
C MET A 486 13.35 20.02 21.40
N PHE A 487 12.86 19.18 22.30
CA PHE A 487 13.66 18.60 23.37
C PHE A 487 13.08 17.26 23.81
N ALA A 488 13.86 16.54 24.61
CA ALA A 488 13.46 15.24 25.13
C ALA A 488 13.60 15.19 26.66
N THR A 489 12.71 14.43 27.29
CA THR A 489 12.78 14.10 28.72
C THR A 489 12.63 12.58 28.91
N ASP A 490 13.07 12.09 30.06
CA ASP A 490 12.61 10.78 30.51
C ASP A 490 11.13 10.85 30.96
N TRP A 491 10.60 9.74 31.44
CA TRP A 491 9.22 9.67 31.95
C TRP A 491 9.01 10.42 33.27
N SER A 492 10.10 10.82 33.95
CA SER A 492 10.08 11.66 35.15
C SER A 492 10.20 13.15 34.84
N TYR A 493 10.13 13.53 33.55
CA TYR A 493 10.26 14.89 33.00
C TYR A 493 11.64 15.52 33.19
N GLU A 494 12.68 14.73 33.48
CA GLU A 494 14.06 15.23 33.52
C GLU A 494 14.62 15.33 32.08
N LEU A 495 15.31 16.46 31.80
CA LEU A 495 15.90 16.69 30.46
C LEU A 495 16.90 15.61 30.09
N MET A 496 16.74 15.08 28.89
CA MET A 496 17.64 14.11 28.29
C MET A 496 18.49 14.75 27.19
N LYS A 497 19.79 14.57 27.28
CA LYS A 497 20.69 14.95 26.19
C LYS A 497 20.61 13.88 25.07
N ILE A 498 20.09 14.27 23.92
CA ILE A 498 20.12 13.45 22.71
C ILE A 498 21.43 13.77 21.99
N ASN A 499 22.26 12.75 21.76
CA ASN A 499 23.48 12.93 20.99
C ASN A 499 23.12 13.01 19.51
N ASP A 500 23.54 14.08 18.87
CA ASP A 500 23.31 14.28 17.44
C ASP A 500 23.93 13.14 16.61
N LEU A 501 23.09 12.46 15.88
CA LEU A 501 23.46 11.53 14.83
C LEU A 501 23.25 12.25 13.50
N LYS A 502 24.33 12.66 12.86
CA LYS A 502 24.25 13.21 11.50
C LYS A 502 24.02 12.04 10.53
N ILE A 503 22.81 11.97 9.96
CA ILE A 503 22.57 11.16 8.79
C ILE A 503 23.03 12.01 7.61
N MET A 504 24.13 11.60 6.97
CA MET A 504 24.65 12.28 5.80
C MET A 504 23.68 12.06 4.64
N THR A 505 22.98 13.10 4.21
CA THR A 505 22.49 13.19 2.83
C THR A 505 23.72 13.49 1.97
N GLU A 506 23.90 12.79 0.88
CA GLU A 506 25.01 13.04 -0.04
C GLU A 506 25.08 14.53 -0.40
N ASP A 507 26.25 15.10 -0.19
CA ASP A 507 26.68 16.50 -0.31
C ASP A 507 26.14 17.51 0.73
N PRO A 508 26.98 17.92 1.68
CA PRO A 508 26.75 19.13 2.44
C PRO A 508 27.13 20.34 1.57
N ILE A 509 26.15 20.98 0.93
CA ILE A 509 26.35 22.35 0.47
C ILE A 509 26.21 23.23 1.71
N GLY A 510 27.36 23.71 2.21
CA GLY A 510 27.51 24.91 3.05
C GLY A 510 26.87 24.82 4.43
N ALA A 511 27.65 24.40 5.39
CA ALA A 511 27.52 24.91 6.76
C ALA A 511 27.73 26.43 6.73
N PHE A 512 26.67 27.18 7.06
CA PHE A 512 26.76 28.52 7.64
C PHE A 512 25.89 28.56 8.87
#